data_6cf25db76d7c95ef81dcb382062eb48b
#
_entry.id   6cf25db76d7c95ef81dcb382062eb48b
#
_cell.length_a   1.000
_cell.length_b   1.000
_cell.length_c   1.000
_cell.angle_alpha   90.00
_cell.angle_beta   90.00
_cell.angle_gamma   90.00
#
_symmetry.space_group_name_H-M   'P 1'
#
loop_
_entity.id
_entity.type
_entity.pdbx_description
1 polymer ?
#
loop_
_entity_poly.entity_id
_entity_poly.type
_entity_poly.pdbx_seq_one_letter_code
_entity_poly.pdbx_strand_id
1 'polypeptide(L)'
;VSIKIESISCRRILNSQGDFTGEYIVELDDGRAGAGAAPQGETISIYEDRQDAIDPMTIIASMKQDRVFDVPHTQETFDEYLAQHISRIGRNNAFALSLAFFNARRASEPIHELFGRRESPLNAPALCLNILNGGWHAYTNPVLSDFSEFMLVSRTNDIERIIRDHAAVQRKVRERLAGLERVVVNGNPVHRFTTLDNRECIEFLLDIRSNLGLRDGYDLMIDASGGDLRDGAGYRLSLTDKKLRNAEEFLEYWGALIHEYGIAFLEDPFHETDFDNWARLAAVQSQCNVIGDNLYSSEAPRLEDGAKRGLSHGAVIKPNQAGSVSAAIRAIETAREHGMIVITSHRSISTESTFLSELTCAFDVKYIKIGPLFTDYSSIIRLNEILRLAEG
;
A
#
# COMPACT_ATOMS: atom_id res chain seq x y z
N VAL A 1 -15.07 -4.96 24.75
CA VAL A 1 -16.49 -4.89 25.15
C VAL A 1 -17.34 -5.15 23.93
N SER A 2 -18.42 -5.95 24.05
CA SER A 2 -19.39 -6.20 23.00
C SER A 2 -20.53 -5.18 23.04
N ILE A 3 -21.03 -4.77 21.88
CA ILE A 3 -22.09 -3.77 21.73
C ILE A 3 -22.98 -4.12 20.54
N LYS A 4 -24.24 -3.75 20.57
CA LYS A 4 -25.19 -3.96 19.48
C LYS A 4 -25.10 -2.87 18.43
N ILE A 5 -25.29 -3.28 17.18
CA ILE A 5 -25.50 -2.37 16.07
C ILE A 5 -27.00 -2.07 16.02
N GLU A 6 -27.36 -0.80 16.16
CA GLU A 6 -28.76 -0.34 16.02
C GLU A 6 -29.13 -0.21 14.55
N SER A 7 -28.27 0.43 13.75
CA SER A 7 -28.51 0.60 12.33
C SER A 7 -27.21 0.65 11.50
N ILE A 8 -27.37 0.31 10.23
CA ILE A 8 -26.34 0.55 9.20
C ILE A 8 -27.01 1.29 8.04
N SER A 9 -26.36 2.35 7.60
CA SER A 9 -26.73 3.10 6.40
C SER A 9 -25.52 3.28 5.49
N CYS A 10 -25.74 3.71 4.25
CA CYS A 10 -24.68 4.01 3.31
C CYS A 10 -24.99 5.31 2.56
N ARG A 11 -23.97 6.12 2.35
CA ARG A 11 -24.03 7.33 1.52
C ARG A 11 -22.91 7.35 0.48
N ARG A 12 -23.02 8.23 -0.47
CA ARG A 12 -21.98 8.42 -1.50
C ARG A 12 -21.06 9.56 -1.10
N ILE A 13 -19.75 9.31 -1.21
CA ILE A 13 -18.68 10.30 -1.07
C ILE A 13 -17.78 10.27 -2.31
N LEU A 14 -16.91 11.25 -2.47
CA LEU A 14 -15.90 11.25 -3.53
C LEU A 14 -14.60 10.55 -3.04
N ASN A 15 -13.98 9.80 -3.92
CA ASN A 15 -12.64 9.28 -3.75
C ASN A 15 -11.58 10.30 -4.25
N SER A 16 -10.29 9.95 -4.16
CA SER A 16 -9.17 10.83 -4.54
C SER A 16 -9.09 11.13 -6.05
N GLN A 17 -9.83 10.41 -6.89
CA GLN A 17 -9.91 10.65 -8.34
C GLN A 17 -11.16 11.42 -8.74
N GLY A 18 -12.03 11.75 -7.77
CA GLY A 18 -13.29 12.47 -8.01
C GLY A 18 -14.46 11.57 -8.40
N ASP A 19 -14.30 10.24 -8.32
CA ASP A 19 -15.40 9.30 -8.53
C ASP A 19 -16.16 9.03 -7.25
N PHE A 20 -17.42 8.61 -7.40
CA PHE A 20 -18.24 8.25 -6.25
C PHE A 20 -17.91 6.87 -5.70
N THR A 21 -17.76 6.79 -4.38
CA THR A 21 -17.63 5.55 -3.63
C THR A 21 -18.62 5.51 -2.46
N GLY A 22 -18.82 4.32 -1.87
CA GLY A 22 -19.72 4.12 -0.73
C GLY A 22 -19.01 4.37 0.61
N GLU A 23 -19.69 5.09 1.49
CA GLU A 23 -19.32 5.23 2.89
C GLU A 23 -20.43 4.64 3.75
N TYR A 24 -20.12 3.62 4.55
CA TYR A 24 -21.03 3.04 5.52
C TYR A 24 -21.02 3.84 6.82
N ILE A 25 -22.19 3.99 7.43
CA ILE A 25 -22.36 4.57 8.75
C ILE A 25 -22.96 3.49 9.63
N VAL A 26 -22.30 3.16 10.73
CA VAL A 26 -22.77 2.24 11.75
C VAL A 26 -23.19 3.05 12.96
N GLU A 27 -24.42 2.87 13.42
CA GLU A 27 -24.94 3.41 14.68
C GLU A 27 -25.07 2.28 15.70
N LEU A 28 -24.60 2.52 16.91
CA LEU A 28 -24.64 1.58 18.03
C LEU A 28 -25.86 1.86 18.93
N ASP A 29 -26.30 0.86 19.70
CA ASP A 29 -27.46 0.96 20.58
C ASP A 29 -27.28 1.95 21.77
N ASP A 30 -26.07 2.42 21.98
CA ASP A 30 -25.76 3.50 22.94
C ASP A 30 -25.71 4.91 22.31
N GLY A 31 -26.04 5.03 21.03
CA GLY A 31 -26.09 6.29 20.29
C GLY A 31 -24.77 6.73 19.67
N ARG A 32 -23.67 5.99 19.86
CA ARG A 32 -22.41 6.27 19.15
C ARG A 32 -22.54 5.88 17.68
N ALA A 33 -21.88 6.63 16.81
CA ALA A 33 -21.86 6.36 15.40
C ALA A 33 -20.43 6.49 14.82
N GLY A 34 -20.14 5.72 13.77
CA GLY A 34 -18.88 5.80 13.06
C GLY A 34 -19.08 5.57 11.57
N ALA A 35 -18.21 6.18 10.76
CA ALA A 35 -18.23 6.06 9.31
C ALA A 35 -16.98 5.33 8.82
N GLY A 36 -17.10 4.60 7.71
CA GLY A 36 -16.01 3.90 7.07
C GLY A 36 -16.21 3.76 5.57
N ALA A 37 -15.17 4.06 4.82
CA ALA A 37 -15.09 3.88 3.38
C ALA A 37 -13.79 3.16 3.02
N ALA A 38 -13.81 2.33 2.00
CA ALA A 38 -12.64 1.59 1.58
C ALA A 38 -11.90 2.29 0.43
N PRO A 39 -10.58 2.34 0.46
CA PRO A 39 -9.79 2.66 -0.71
C PRO A 39 -9.85 1.51 -1.72
N GLN A 40 -9.50 1.80 -2.98
CA GLN A 40 -9.47 0.82 -4.07
C GLN A 40 -8.10 0.83 -4.75
N GLY A 41 -7.67 -0.32 -5.29
CA GLY A 41 -6.49 -0.42 -6.14
C GLY A 41 -6.88 -0.42 -7.61
N GLU A 42 -6.06 0.17 -8.46
CA GLU A 42 -6.18 0.00 -9.91
C GLU A 42 -5.65 -1.34 -10.36
N THR A 43 -4.51 -1.75 -9.84
CA THR A 43 -4.01 -3.12 -9.95
C THR A 43 -4.39 -3.91 -8.71
N ILE A 44 -4.81 -5.13 -8.96
CA ILE A 44 -5.18 -6.08 -7.92
C ILE A 44 -4.39 -7.36 -8.11
N SER A 45 -3.96 -7.96 -7.00
CA SER A 45 -3.39 -9.30 -7.00
C SER A 45 -4.39 -10.35 -7.50
N ILE A 46 -3.89 -11.46 -8.03
CA ILE A 46 -4.73 -12.63 -8.34
C ILE A 46 -5.47 -13.19 -7.12
N TYR A 47 -5.04 -12.80 -5.92
CA TYR A 47 -5.63 -13.20 -4.65
C TYR A 47 -6.69 -12.22 -4.13
N GLU A 48 -6.82 -11.06 -4.74
CA GLU A 48 -7.90 -10.12 -4.44
C GLU A 48 -9.15 -10.45 -5.26
N ASP A 49 -10.32 -10.37 -4.62
CA ASP A 49 -11.58 -10.51 -5.34
C ASP A 49 -11.75 -9.33 -6.30
N ARG A 50 -12.05 -9.61 -7.56
CA ARG A 50 -12.54 -8.59 -8.47
C ARG A 50 -13.87 -8.12 -7.95
N GLN A 51 -13.93 -6.85 -7.58
CA GLN A 51 -15.13 -6.31 -6.96
C GLN A 51 -16.10 -5.88 -8.04
N ASP A 52 -17.06 -6.75 -8.31
CA ASP A 52 -18.30 -6.29 -8.92
C ASP A 52 -18.98 -5.32 -7.94
N ALA A 53 -19.52 -4.23 -8.46
CA ALA A 53 -20.20 -3.22 -7.66
C ALA A 53 -21.44 -3.84 -6.99
N ILE A 54 -21.28 -4.33 -5.76
CA ILE A 54 -22.39 -4.88 -4.98
C ILE A 54 -23.13 -3.70 -4.36
N ASP A 55 -24.44 -3.63 -4.60
CA ASP A 55 -25.27 -2.57 -4.04
C ASP A 55 -25.28 -2.63 -2.50
N PRO A 56 -24.89 -1.53 -1.82
CA PRO A 56 -24.87 -1.47 -0.36
C PRO A 56 -26.20 -1.82 0.32
N MET A 57 -27.32 -1.50 -0.31
CA MET A 57 -28.66 -1.81 0.25
C MET A 57 -28.92 -3.31 0.26
N THR A 58 -28.41 -4.04 -0.75
CA THR A 58 -28.46 -5.51 -0.80
C THR A 58 -27.61 -6.12 0.33
N ILE A 59 -26.43 -5.57 0.59
CA ILE A 59 -25.55 -6.00 1.69
C ILE A 59 -26.27 -5.81 3.03
N ILE A 60 -26.79 -4.61 3.29
CA ILE A 60 -27.48 -4.27 4.55
C ILE A 60 -28.72 -5.17 4.76
N ALA A 61 -29.50 -5.39 3.69
CA ALA A 61 -30.67 -6.28 3.76
C ALA A 61 -30.27 -7.71 4.12
N SER A 62 -29.17 -8.21 3.55
CA SER A 62 -28.66 -9.54 3.88
C SER A 62 -28.20 -9.65 5.33
N MET A 63 -27.54 -8.63 5.86
CA MET A 63 -27.11 -8.57 7.26
C MET A 63 -28.30 -8.61 8.24
N LYS A 64 -29.43 -7.95 7.87
CA LYS A 64 -30.68 -8.04 8.63
C LYS A 64 -31.25 -9.47 8.64
N GLN A 65 -31.23 -10.14 7.48
CA GLN A 65 -31.68 -11.54 7.36
C GLN A 65 -30.81 -12.49 8.23
N ASP A 66 -29.52 -12.23 8.29
CA ASP A 66 -28.57 -12.98 9.12
C ASP A 66 -28.66 -12.61 10.61
N ARG A 67 -29.54 -11.68 10.99
CA ARG A 67 -29.78 -11.25 12.36
C ARG A 67 -28.56 -10.63 13.05
N VAL A 68 -27.68 -9.98 12.29
CA VAL A 68 -26.48 -9.30 12.80
C VAL A 68 -26.82 -8.25 13.84
N PHE A 69 -27.97 -7.57 13.67
CA PHE A 69 -28.43 -6.51 14.57
C PHE A 69 -29.08 -7.04 15.88
N ASP A 70 -29.34 -8.34 15.98
CA ASP A 70 -29.99 -8.91 17.15
C ASP A 70 -29.03 -9.24 18.28
N VAL A 71 -27.74 -9.36 17.97
CA VAL A 71 -26.70 -9.79 18.93
C VAL A 71 -25.61 -8.72 19.10
N PRO A 72 -24.97 -8.63 20.28
CA PRO A 72 -23.85 -7.72 20.47
C PRO A 72 -22.56 -8.30 19.83
N HIS A 73 -21.74 -7.41 19.28
CA HIS A 73 -20.46 -7.74 18.63
C HIS A 73 -19.28 -7.09 19.35
N THR A 74 -18.13 -7.78 19.40
CA THR A 74 -16.80 -7.18 19.50
C THR A 74 -16.31 -6.84 18.10
N GLN A 75 -15.15 -6.17 17.97
CA GLN A 75 -14.56 -5.95 16.63
C GLN A 75 -14.28 -7.29 15.94
N GLU A 76 -13.69 -8.22 16.68
CA GLU A 76 -13.32 -9.53 16.18
C GLU A 76 -14.53 -10.33 15.67
N THR A 77 -15.61 -10.40 16.47
CA THR A 77 -16.80 -11.18 16.08
C THR A 77 -17.56 -10.56 14.92
N PHE A 78 -17.55 -9.23 14.79
CA PHE A 78 -18.11 -8.55 13.62
C PHE A 78 -17.26 -8.79 12.38
N ASP A 79 -15.95 -8.68 12.50
CA ASP A 79 -15.00 -8.93 11.41
C ASP A 79 -15.00 -10.40 10.96
N GLU A 80 -15.19 -11.34 11.88
CA GLU A 80 -15.40 -12.76 11.56
C GLU A 80 -16.66 -12.98 10.74
N TYR A 81 -17.77 -12.34 11.12
CA TYR A 81 -18.99 -12.38 10.31
C TYR A 81 -18.75 -11.84 8.90
N LEU A 82 -18.08 -10.71 8.76
CA LEU A 82 -17.74 -10.11 7.45
C LEU A 82 -16.87 -11.05 6.61
N ALA A 83 -15.86 -11.68 7.23
CA ALA A 83 -14.97 -12.63 6.56
C ALA A 83 -15.71 -13.91 6.08
N GLN A 84 -16.62 -14.45 6.88
CA GLN A 84 -17.43 -15.60 6.48
C GLN A 84 -18.36 -15.33 5.30
N HIS A 85 -18.71 -14.06 5.09
CA HIS A 85 -19.62 -13.63 4.03
C HIS A 85 -18.94 -12.79 2.93
N ILE A 86 -17.61 -12.86 2.84
CA ILE A 86 -16.78 -12.00 1.96
C ILE A 86 -17.21 -12.10 0.49
N SER A 87 -17.57 -13.29 0.00
CA SER A 87 -18.03 -13.50 -1.38
C SER A 87 -19.34 -12.80 -1.70
N ARG A 88 -20.19 -12.55 -0.70
CA ARG A 88 -21.48 -11.86 -0.83
C ARG A 88 -21.36 -10.35 -0.60
N ILE A 89 -20.45 -9.95 0.27
CA ILE A 89 -20.26 -8.55 0.69
C ILE A 89 -19.24 -7.84 -0.21
N GLY A 90 -18.19 -8.55 -0.63
CA GLY A 90 -17.00 -8.01 -1.27
C GLY A 90 -16.01 -7.42 -0.25
N ARG A 91 -14.72 -7.61 -0.52
CA ARG A 91 -13.63 -7.30 0.41
C ARG A 91 -13.58 -5.81 0.81
N ASN A 92 -13.76 -4.89 -0.15
CA ASN A 92 -13.76 -3.45 0.15
C ASN A 92 -14.97 -3.02 0.98
N ASN A 93 -16.16 -3.56 0.70
CA ASN A 93 -17.35 -3.29 1.51
C ASN A 93 -17.18 -3.86 2.93
N ALA A 94 -16.60 -5.06 3.06
CA ALA A 94 -16.31 -5.67 4.35
C ALA A 94 -15.35 -4.79 5.16
N PHE A 95 -14.27 -4.31 4.54
CA PHE A 95 -13.35 -3.38 5.20
C PHE A 95 -14.04 -2.07 5.60
N ALA A 96 -14.85 -1.48 4.71
CA ALA A 96 -15.57 -0.24 5.00
C ALA A 96 -16.56 -0.40 6.18
N LEU A 97 -17.28 -1.52 6.24
CA LEU A 97 -18.18 -1.87 7.36
C LEU A 97 -17.40 -2.09 8.66
N SER A 98 -16.31 -2.85 8.60
CA SER A 98 -15.42 -3.08 9.73
C SER A 98 -14.86 -1.78 10.29
N LEU A 99 -14.41 -0.88 9.41
CA LEU A 99 -13.90 0.45 9.79
C LEU A 99 -15.00 1.34 10.38
N ALA A 100 -16.22 1.32 9.81
CA ALA A 100 -17.35 2.06 10.35
C ALA A 100 -17.70 1.60 11.77
N PHE A 101 -17.76 0.29 12.00
CA PHE A 101 -18.00 -0.28 13.32
C PHE A 101 -16.86 0.05 14.31
N PHE A 102 -15.62 -0.05 13.87
CA PHE A 102 -14.46 0.35 14.66
C PHE A 102 -14.53 1.81 15.09
N ASN A 103 -14.83 2.72 14.16
CA ASN A 103 -14.97 4.14 14.43
C ASN A 103 -16.17 4.46 15.36
N ALA A 104 -17.28 3.73 15.24
CA ALA A 104 -18.39 3.85 16.17
C ALA A 104 -18.02 3.43 17.61
N ARG A 105 -17.26 2.35 17.74
CA ARG A 105 -16.85 1.83 19.07
C ARG A 105 -15.87 2.74 19.80
N ARG A 106 -14.92 3.31 19.08
CA ARG A 106 -13.90 4.18 19.67
C ARG A 106 -14.43 5.56 20.04
N ALA A 107 -15.53 6.01 19.44
CA ALA A 107 -16.04 7.37 19.55
C ALA A 107 -14.93 8.41 19.30
N SER A 108 -14.47 9.11 20.36
CA SER A 108 -13.35 10.06 20.31
C SER A 108 -12.03 9.50 20.87
N GLU A 109 -12.00 8.21 21.24
CA GLU A 109 -10.79 7.62 21.81
C GLU A 109 -9.72 7.42 20.72
N PRO A 110 -8.47 7.79 20.96
CA PRO A 110 -7.38 7.53 20.02
C PRO A 110 -7.15 6.04 19.80
N ILE A 111 -6.77 5.66 18.59
CA ILE A 111 -6.59 4.24 18.23
C ILE A 111 -5.56 3.52 19.10
N HIS A 112 -4.49 4.21 19.53
CA HIS A 112 -3.45 3.62 20.36
C HIS A 112 -3.94 3.27 21.78
N GLU A 113 -4.91 4.02 22.31
CA GLU A 113 -5.52 3.70 23.61
C GLU A 113 -6.37 2.43 23.52
N LEU A 114 -7.14 2.25 22.43
CA LEU A 114 -7.95 1.05 22.22
C LEU A 114 -7.13 -0.24 22.18
N PHE A 115 -5.90 -0.16 21.69
CA PHE A 115 -4.99 -1.31 21.63
C PHE A 115 -4.05 -1.43 22.83
N GLY A 116 -4.28 -0.64 23.91
CA GLY A 116 -3.43 -0.66 25.09
C GLY A 116 -1.97 -0.29 24.82
N ARG A 117 -1.75 0.50 23.77
CA ARG A 117 -0.43 0.92 23.31
C ARG A 117 -0.02 2.22 24.01
N ARG A 118 1.23 2.67 23.80
CA ARG A 118 1.80 3.85 24.48
C ARG A 118 0.94 5.09 24.33
N GLU A 119 0.97 5.92 25.39
CA GLU A 119 0.47 7.28 25.36
C GLU A 119 1.19 8.10 24.27
N SER A 120 0.48 9.09 23.71
CA SER A 120 1.02 10.12 22.81
C SER A 120 2.20 10.89 23.48
N PRO A 121 3.21 11.36 22.73
CA PRO A 121 3.34 11.29 21.28
C PRO A 121 3.81 9.92 20.76
N LEU A 122 3.31 9.50 19.60
CA LEU A 122 3.72 8.28 18.93
C LEU A 122 4.90 8.54 17.99
N ASN A 123 5.68 7.50 17.69
CA ASN A 123 6.75 7.63 16.72
C ASN A 123 6.20 7.82 15.30
N ALA A 124 6.67 8.85 14.61
CA ALA A 124 6.42 8.98 13.18
C ALA A 124 7.18 7.89 12.39
N PRO A 125 6.59 7.29 11.36
CA PRO A 125 7.27 6.32 10.51
C PRO A 125 8.24 6.99 9.54
N ALA A 126 9.17 6.22 8.99
CA ALA A 126 9.92 6.58 7.80
C ALA A 126 8.99 6.53 6.57
N LEU A 127 9.12 7.51 5.65
CA LEU A 127 8.26 7.60 4.48
C LEU A 127 8.93 6.96 3.25
N CYS A 128 8.18 6.08 2.56
CA CYS A 128 8.51 5.63 1.22
C CYS A 128 7.89 6.63 0.22
N LEU A 129 8.73 7.50 -0.32
CA LEU A 129 8.33 8.62 -1.17
C LEU A 129 8.33 8.21 -2.63
N ASN A 130 7.17 8.10 -3.25
CA ASN A 130 7.03 7.86 -4.67
C ASN A 130 7.51 9.11 -5.46
N ILE A 131 8.55 8.95 -6.28
CA ILE A 131 9.17 10.04 -7.03
C ILE A 131 8.87 9.95 -8.53
N LEU A 132 9.00 8.75 -9.13
CA LEU A 132 8.70 8.50 -10.53
C LEU A 132 7.76 7.31 -10.64
N ASN A 133 6.80 7.40 -11.55
CA ASN A 133 5.99 6.26 -11.96
C ASN A 133 6.29 5.87 -13.38
N GLY A 134 6.41 4.57 -13.61
CA GLY A 134 6.55 3.99 -14.94
C GLY A 134 5.40 3.07 -15.28
N GLY A 135 5.52 2.41 -16.44
CA GLY A 135 4.61 1.38 -16.86
C GLY A 135 3.17 1.84 -16.98
N TRP A 136 2.32 1.17 -16.27
CA TRP A 136 0.88 1.34 -16.30
C TRP A 136 0.37 2.34 -15.24
N HIS A 137 1.26 2.82 -14.33
CA HIS A 137 0.94 3.64 -13.16
C HIS A 137 1.45 5.07 -13.29
N ALA A 138 0.91 5.85 -14.20
CA ALA A 138 1.46 7.15 -14.62
C ALA A 138 1.00 8.35 -13.75
N TYR A 139 1.10 8.27 -12.40
CA TYR A 139 0.58 9.32 -11.51
C TYR A 139 1.59 10.41 -11.16
N THR A 140 2.80 10.03 -10.76
CA THR A 140 3.80 10.97 -10.27
C THR A 140 4.99 11.00 -11.22
N ASN A 141 5.21 12.15 -11.91
CA ASN A 141 6.32 12.33 -12.85
C ASN A 141 6.49 11.13 -13.78
N PRO A 142 5.50 10.84 -14.64
CA PRO A 142 5.44 9.59 -15.40
C PRO A 142 6.60 9.48 -16.39
N VAL A 143 7.26 8.32 -16.37
CA VAL A 143 8.41 7.98 -17.22
C VAL A 143 8.16 6.68 -17.99
N LEU A 144 8.80 6.52 -19.13
CA LEU A 144 8.76 5.27 -19.90
C LEU A 144 9.63 4.23 -19.21
N SER A 145 9.01 3.36 -18.44
CA SER A 145 9.65 2.25 -17.73
C SER A 145 8.68 1.08 -17.58
N ASP A 146 9.21 -0.14 -17.51
CA ASP A 146 8.42 -1.33 -17.19
C ASP A 146 8.11 -1.46 -15.69
N PHE A 147 8.89 -0.80 -14.83
CA PHE A 147 8.69 -0.84 -13.38
C PHE A 147 7.70 0.24 -12.95
N SER A 148 6.88 -0.06 -11.96
CA SER A 148 5.76 0.79 -11.57
C SER A 148 6.17 2.00 -10.75
N GLU A 149 7.09 1.85 -9.78
CA GLU A 149 7.47 2.96 -8.89
C GLU A 149 8.98 2.98 -8.62
N PHE A 150 9.53 4.22 -8.64
CA PHE A 150 10.87 4.51 -8.17
C PHE A 150 10.77 5.45 -6.98
N MET A 151 11.17 4.97 -5.81
CA MET A 151 10.95 5.62 -4.54
C MET A 151 12.25 5.94 -3.81
N LEU A 152 12.17 6.98 -2.98
CA LEU A 152 13.17 7.28 -1.95
C LEU A 152 12.59 6.96 -0.57
N VAL A 153 13.24 6.07 0.17
CA VAL A 153 12.84 5.69 1.53
C VAL A 153 13.67 6.49 2.52
N SER A 154 13.01 7.28 3.37
CA SER A 154 13.73 8.09 4.36
C SER A 154 14.38 7.21 5.44
N ARG A 155 15.60 7.57 5.84
CA ARG A 155 16.31 6.96 6.98
C ARG A 155 16.02 7.67 8.31
N THR A 156 15.24 8.74 8.26
CA THR A 156 14.80 9.52 9.41
C THR A 156 13.28 9.53 9.48
N ASN A 157 12.75 9.82 10.65
CA ASN A 157 11.34 10.10 10.93
C ASN A 157 11.06 11.60 11.16
N ASP A 158 12.02 12.47 10.90
CA ASP A 158 11.83 13.93 10.92
C ASP A 158 10.99 14.36 9.71
N ILE A 159 9.69 14.45 9.92
CA ILE A 159 8.71 14.74 8.85
C ILE A 159 8.95 16.10 8.20
N GLU A 160 9.33 17.14 8.96
CA GLU A 160 9.61 18.45 8.39
C GLU A 160 10.78 18.39 7.41
N ARG A 161 11.86 17.71 7.79
CA ARG A 161 13.01 17.48 6.94
C ARG A 161 12.62 16.69 5.70
N ILE A 162 11.88 15.60 5.85
CA ILE A 162 11.44 14.74 4.74
C ILE A 162 10.62 15.55 3.73
N ILE A 163 9.66 16.38 4.18
CA ILE A 163 8.82 17.19 3.29
C ILE A 163 9.64 18.24 2.55
N ARG A 164 10.58 18.90 3.21
CA ARG A 164 11.49 19.87 2.58
C ARG A 164 12.36 19.21 1.51
N ASP A 165 12.95 18.07 1.83
CA ASP A 165 13.80 17.32 0.91
C ASP A 165 12.98 16.80 -0.28
N HIS A 166 11.78 16.24 -0.04
CA HIS A 166 10.86 15.80 -1.08
C HIS A 166 10.48 16.96 -2.02
N ALA A 167 10.18 18.15 -1.50
CA ALA A 167 9.86 19.32 -2.32
C ALA A 167 11.05 19.73 -3.21
N ALA A 168 12.28 19.62 -2.71
CA ALA A 168 13.50 19.89 -3.49
C ALA A 168 13.70 18.82 -4.59
N VAL A 169 13.52 17.55 -4.27
CA VAL A 169 13.58 16.43 -5.23
C VAL A 169 12.54 16.61 -6.33
N GLN A 170 11.27 16.85 -5.98
CA GLN A 170 10.18 17.02 -6.94
C GLN A 170 10.40 18.21 -7.88
N ARG A 171 10.92 19.32 -7.38
CA ARG A 171 11.27 20.47 -8.21
C ARG A 171 12.34 20.09 -9.22
N LYS A 172 13.40 19.42 -8.77
CA LYS A 172 14.53 19.04 -9.64
C LYS A 172 14.12 17.97 -10.67
N VAL A 173 13.27 17.03 -10.29
CA VAL A 173 12.69 16.03 -11.19
C VAL A 173 11.92 16.75 -12.32
N ARG A 174 10.98 17.64 -11.97
CA ARG A 174 10.18 18.35 -12.97
C ARG A 174 11.01 19.22 -13.91
N GLU A 175 12.02 19.94 -13.37
CA GLU A 175 12.96 20.72 -14.19
C GLU A 175 13.65 19.85 -15.25
N ARG A 176 14.14 18.69 -14.85
CA ARG A 176 14.90 17.81 -15.76
C ARG A 176 13.99 17.06 -16.74
N LEU A 177 12.81 16.61 -16.30
CA LEU A 177 11.85 15.94 -17.17
C LEU A 177 11.26 16.87 -18.23
N ALA A 178 11.16 18.17 -17.95
CA ALA A 178 10.60 19.15 -18.90
C ALA A 178 11.35 19.23 -20.23
N GLY A 179 12.62 18.81 -20.28
CA GLY A 179 13.44 18.77 -21.49
C GLY A 179 13.34 17.45 -22.28
N LEU A 180 12.63 16.46 -21.77
CA LEU A 180 12.51 15.14 -22.40
C LEU A 180 11.31 15.05 -23.34
N GLU A 181 11.44 14.21 -24.38
CA GLU A 181 10.33 13.84 -25.26
C GLU A 181 9.20 13.19 -24.44
N ARG A 182 7.95 13.41 -24.86
CA ARG A 182 6.78 12.71 -24.33
C ARG A 182 6.24 11.74 -25.34
N VAL A 183 5.95 10.53 -24.90
CA VAL A 183 5.27 9.48 -25.65
C VAL A 183 4.01 9.05 -24.92
N VAL A 184 3.09 8.37 -25.58
CA VAL A 184 1.85 7.91 -24.97
C VAL A 184 1.95 6.41 -24.66
N VAL A 185 1.70 6.03 -23.41
CA VAL A 185 1.59 4.64 -22.95
C VAL A 185 0.21 4.49 -22.30
N ASN A 186 -0.61 3.59 -22.82
CA ASN A 186 -1.99 3.36 -22.34
C ASN A 186 -2.83 4.63 -22.16
N GLY A 187 -2.71 5.56 -23.11
CA GLY A 187 -3.42 6.83 -23.06
C GLY A 187 -2.78 7.91 -22.19
N ASN A 188 -1.74 7.59 -21.42
CA ASN A 188 -1.05 8.52 -20.53
C ASN A 188 0.22 9.07 -21.19
N PRO A 189 0.46 10.41 -21.16
CA PRO A 189 1.72 10.99 -21.60
C PRO A 189 2.82 10.71 -20.56
N VAL A 190 3.89 10.05 -21.00
CA VAL A 190 5.05 9.72 -20.17
C VAL A 190 6.32 10.31 -20.77
N HIS A 191 7.29 10.69 -19.93
CA HIS A 191 8.60 11.17 -20.38
C HIS A 191 9.48 10.00 -20.81
N ARG A 192 10.10 10.12 -21.97
CA ARG A 192 10.97 9.09 -22.56
C ARG A 192 12.43 9.47 -22.37
N PHE A 193 13.18 8.55 -21.81
CA PHE A 193 14.64 8.62 -21.76
C PHE A 193 15.26 8.16 -23.13
N THR A 194 16.57 8.22 -23.23
CA THR A 194 17.27 8.09 -24.51
C THR A 194 17.45 6.64 -24.94
N THR A 195 17.81 5.74 -24.03
CA THR A 195 18.24 4.37 -24.36
C THR A 195 17.13 3.34 -24.30
N LEU A 196 15.95 3.68 -23.78
CA LEU A 196 14.87 2.72 -23.50
C LEU A 196 15.33 1.58 -22.57
N ASP A 197 16.12 1.91 -21.56
CA ASP A 197 16.54 0.98 -20.51
C ASP A 197 16.00 1.48 -19.15
N ASN A 198 15.42 0.60 -18.35
CA ASN A 198 14.94 0.93 -17.00
C ASN A 198 16.05 1.50 -16.10
N ARG A 199 17.31 1.22 -16.40
CA ARG A 199 18.48 1.81 -15.71
C ARG A 199 18.49 3.32 -15.75
N GLU A 200 18.10 3.95 -16.87
CA GLU A 200 18.08 5.42 -16.95
C GLU A 200 17.17 6.07 -15.91
N CYS A 201 16.03 5.43 -15.59
CA CYS A 201 15.14 5.93 -14.52
C CYS A 201 15.82 5.87 -13.16
N ILE A 202 16.56 4.80 -12.89
CA ILE A 202 17.32 4.62 -11.65
C ILE A 202 18.44 5.66 -11.56
N GLU A 203 19.25 5.77 -12.61
CA GLU A 203 20.36 6.72 -12.69
C GLU A 203 19.88 8.17 -12.56
N PHE A 204 18.77 8.51 -13.22
CA PHE A 204 18.15 9.82 -13.13
C PHE A 204 17.78 10.18 -11.68
N LEU A 205 17.15 9.25 -10.95
CA LEU A 205 16.76 9.47 -9.56
C LEU A 205 17.97 9.52 -8.63
N LEU A 206 18.94 8.63 -8.81
CA LEU A 206 20.16 8.60 -8.02
C LEU A 206 21.04 9.84 -8.21
N ASP A 207 21.08 10.36 -9.44
CA ASP A 207 21.81 11.59 -9.74
C ASP A 207 21.14 12.81 -9.05
N ILE A 208 19.82 12.92 -9.09
CA ILE A 208 19.08 13.95 -8.36
C ILE A 208 19.34 13.85 -6.86
N ARG A 209 19.21 12.64 -6.28
CA ARG A 209 19.52 12.38 -4.86
C ARG A 209 20.93 12.84 -4.49
N SER A 210 21.91 12.55 -5.34
CA SER A 210 23.30 12.93 -5.14
C SER A 210 23.53 14.43 -5.22
N ASN A 211 22.99 15.08 -6.26
CA ASN A 211 23.14 16.51 -6.49
C ASN A 211 22.51 17.37 -5.39
N LEU A 212 21.51 16.84 -4.71
CA LEU A 212 20.88 17.47 -3.55
C LEU A 212 21.54 17.12 -2.20
N GLY A 213 22.60 16.30 -2.19
CA GLY A 213 23.30 15.91 -0.97
C GLY A 213 22.49 14.93 -0.09
N LEU A 214 21.56 14.18 -0.68
CA LEU A 214 20.60 13.33 0.05
C LEU A 214 21.02 11.84 0.13
N ARG A 215 22.25 11.47 -0.26
CA ARG A 215 22.71 10.07 -0.30
C ARG A 215 22.55 9.35 1.03
N ASP A 216 22.95 9.99 2.12
CA ASP A 216 22.96 9.40 3.45
C ASP A 216 21.60 9.44 4.14
N GLY A 217 20.65 10.23 3.60
CA GLY A 217 19.33 10.41 4.17
C GLY A 217 18.24 9.51 3.58
N TYR A 218 18.50 8.89 2.42
CA TYR A 218 17.48 8.15 1.68
C TYR A 218 18.02 6.91 1.00
N ASP A 219 17.29 5.82 1.09
CA ASP A 219 17.51 4.57 0.37
C ASP A 219 16.72 4.54 -0.93
N LEU A 220 17.20 3.77 -1.91
CA LEU A 220 16.46 3.49 -3.15
C LEU A 220 15.54 2.30 -2.95
N MET A 221 14.27 2.47 -3.34
CA MET A 221 13.28 1.40 -3.44
C MET A 221 12.66 1.39 -4.83
N ILE A 222 12.45 0.20 -5.37
CA ILE A 222 11.77 -0.02 -6.64
C ILE A 222 10.60 -0.96 -6.39
N ASP A 223 9.41 -0.59 -6.89
CA ASP A 223 8.29 -1.49 -7.07
C ASP A 223 8.26 -1.92 -8.53
N ALA A 224 8.53 -3.20 -8.76
CA ALA A 224 8.59 -3.77 -10.10
C ALA A 224 7.23 -4.15 -10.65
N SER A 225 6.23 -4.41 -9.79
CA SER A 225 4.94 -5.02 -10.16
C SER A 225 5.14 -6.23 -11.09
N GLY A 226 6.01 -7.15 -10.68
CA GLY A 226 6.50 -8.26 -11.51
C GLY A 226 5.42 -9.19 -12.05
N GLY A 227 4.23 -9.19 -11.44
CA GLY A 227 3.06 -9.85 -11.95
C GLY A 227 2.67 -9.38 -13.35
N ASP A 228 2.73 -8.07 -13.59
CA ASP A 228 2.39 -7.43 -14.87
C ASP A 228 3.44 -7.69 -15.96
N LEU A 229 4.65 -8.08 -15.57
CA LEU A 229 5.75 -8.40 -16.48
C LEU A 229 5.71 -9.86 -16.97
N ARG A 230 4.82 -10.69 -16.42
CA ARG A 230 4.71 -12.11 -16.78
C ARG A 230 4.27 -12.29 -18.22
N ASP A 231 5.05 -13.06 -18.99
CA ASP A 231 4.74 -13.45 -20.37
C ASP A 231 4.99 -14.97 -20.54
N GLY A 232 3.91 -15.73 -20.48
CA GLY A 232 3.98 -17.19 -20.48
C GLY A 232 4.75 -17.73 -19.27
N ALA A 233 5.84 -18.44 -19.53
CA ALA A 233 6.74 -18.98 -18.48
C ALA A 233 7.89 -18.02 -18.12
N GLY A 234 7.95 -16.83 -18.72
CA GLY A 234 9.02 -15.86 -18.52
C GLY A 234 8.51 -14.47 -18.17
N TYR A 235 9.40 -13.49 -18.32
CA TYR A 235 9.16 -12.07 -18.03
C TYR A 235 9.60 -11.21 -19.19
N ARG A 236 8.76 -10.25 -19.60
CA ARG A 236 9.05 -9.34 -20.70
C ARG A 236 9.00 -7.89 -20.25
N LEU A 237 10.08 -7.16 -20.54
CA LEU A 237 10.14 -5.72 -20.40
C LEU A 237 9.62 -5.07 -21.69
N SER A 238 8.28 -4.95 -21.79
CA SER A 238 7.58 -4.63 -23.05
C SER A 238 7.75 -3.18 -23.50
N LEU A 239 7.99 -2.26 -22.57
CA LEU A 239 8.12 -0.83 -22.83
C LEU A 239 9.55 -0.42 -23.16
N THR A 240 10.53 -1.14 -22.63
CA THR A 240 11.95 -0.82 -22.80
C THR A 240 12.62 -1.73 -23.83
N ASP A 241 13.37 -2.74 -23.41
CA ASP A 241 14.19 -3.56 -24.31
C ASP A 241 13.41 -4.65 -25.08
N LYS A 242 12.15 -4.87 -24.74
CA LYS A 242 11.23 -5.85 -25.35
C LYS A 242 11.69 -7.30 -25.26
N LYS A 243 12.71 -7.56 -24.45
CA LYS A 243 13.33 -8.87 -24.32
C LYS A 243 12.48 -9.77 -23.43
N LEU A 244 12.18 -10.98 -23.93
CA LEU A 244 11.64 -12.04 -23.09
C LEU A 244 12.81 -12.72 -22.39
N ARG A 245 12.73 -12.80 -21.06
CA ARG A 245 13.67 -13.50 -20.21
C ARG A 245 12.99 -14.70 -19.60
N ASN A 246 13.66 -15.82 -19.53
CA ASN A 246 13.24 -16.90 -18.66
C ASN A 246 13.41 -16.48 -17.18
N ALA A 247 12.91 -17.31 -16.26
CA ALA A 247 12.96 -16.98 -14.83
C ALA A 247 14.39 -16.83 -14.28
N GLU A 248 15.34 -17.63 -14.76
CA GLU A 248 16.76 -17.52 -14.38
C GLU A 248 17.40 -16.22 -14.88
N GLU A 249 17.20 -15.91 -16.16
CA GLU A 249 17.72 -14.67 -16.75
C GLU A 249 17.11 -13.42 -16.08
N PHE A 250 15.87 -13.52 -15.57
CA PHE A 250 15.24 -12.41 -14.87
C PHE A 250 15.73 -12.29 -13.42
N LEU A 251 16.06 -13.41 -12.78
CA LEU A 251 16.73 -13.42 -11.49
C LEU A 251 18.13 -12.76 -11.57
N GLU A 252 18.91 -13.13 -12.60
CA GLU A 252 20.21 -12.51 -12.88
C GLU A 252 20.09 -11.01 -13.17
N TYR A 253 19.05 -10.60 -13.91
CA TYR A 253 18.78 -9.20 -14.19
C TYR A 253 18.55 -8.40 -12.91
N TRP A 254 17.74 -8.91 -11.97
CA TRP A 254 17.56 -8.28 -10.66
C TRP A 254 18.85 -8.24 -9.85
N GLY A 255 19.57 -9.34 -9.81
CA GLY A 255 20.87 -9.41 -9.12
C GLY A 255 21.85 -8.34 -9.61
N ALA A 256 21.93 -8.13 -10.92
CA ALA A 256 22.77 -7.11 -11.52
C ALA A 256 22.33 -5.70 -11.14
N LEU A 257 21.02 -5.37 -11.22
CA LEU A 257 20.50 -4.05 -10.85
C LEU A 257 20.72 -3.74 -9.36
N ILE A 258 20.46 -4.70 -8.48
CA ILE A 258 20.66 -4.54 -7.04
C ILE A 258 22.12 -4.22 -6.74
N HIS A 259 23.04 -4.96 -7.33
CA HIS A 259 24.48 -4.77 -7.11
C HIS A 259 24.99 -3.44 -7.70
N GLU A 260 24.55 -3.11 -8.90
CA GLU A 260 25.01 -1.91 -9.64
C GLU A 260 24.54 -0.61 -8.98
N TYR A 261 23.30 -0.56 -8.52
CA TYR A 261 22.65 0.67 -8.04
C TYR A 261 22.43 0.73 -6.52
N GLY A 262 22.73 -0.34 -5.80
CA GLY A 262 22.52 -0.39 -4.35
C GLY A 262 21.04 -0.27 -3.99
N ILE A 263 20.16 -1.01 -4.68
CA ILE A 263 18.73 -1.04 -4.39
C ILE A 263 18.56 -1.64 -2.99
N ALA A 264 18.02 -0.85 -2.06
CA ALA A 264 17.85 -1.27 -0.67
C ALA A 264 16.52 -2.02 -0.43
N PHE A 265 15.51 -1.72 -1.24
CA PHE A 265 14.21 -2.38 -1.19
C PHE A 265 13.74 -2.68 -2.61
N LEU A 266 13.32 -3.91 -2.87
CA LEU A 266 12.76 -4.34 -4.14
C LEU A 266 11.40 -5.01 -3.89
N GLU A 267 10.33 -4.33 -4.31
CA GLU A 267 8.95 -4.78 -4.16
C GLU A 267 8.50 -5.53 -5.41
N ASP A 268 7.82 -6.63 -5.20
CA ASP A 268 7.21 -7.51 -6.21
C ASP A 268 8.09 -7.76 -7.45
N PRO A 269 9.31 -8.34 -7.28
CA PRO A 269 10.21 -8.60 -8.41
C PRO A 269 9.71 -9.66 -9.39
N PHE A 270 8.80 -10.54 -8.95
CA PHE A 270 8.25 -11.65 -9.72
C PHE A 270 6.74 -11.74 -9.58
N HIS A 271 6.13 -12.54 -10.43
CA HIS A 271 4.72 -12.90 -10.31
C HIS A 271 4.45 -13.61 -8.97
N GLU A 272 3.24 -13.43 -8.41
CA GLU A 272 2.84 -13.94 -7.07
C GLU A 272 2.93 -15.46 -6.92
N THR A 273 2.95 -16.21 -8.01
CA THR A 273 3.05 -17.68 -7.99
C THR A 273 4.45 -18.22 -8.26
N ASP A 274 5.42 -17.36 -8.54
CA ASP A 274 6.79 -17.77 -8.86
C ASP A 274 7.66 -17.93 -7.60
N PHE A 275 7.17 -18.71 -6.66
CA PHE A 275 7.75 -18.86 -5.32
C PHE A 275 9.21 -19.27 -5.31
N ASP A 276 9.65 -20.08 -6.29
CA ASP A 276 11.04 -20.54 -6.35
C ASP A 276 12.01 -19.39 -6.60
N ASN A 277 11.67 -18.46 -7.51
CA ASN A 277 12.52 -17.30 -7.78
C ASN A 277 12.43 -16.24 -6.69
N TRP A 278 11.28 -16.11 -6.04
CA TRP A 278 11.16 -15.29 -4.84
C TRP A 278 12.14 -15.76 -3.75
N ALA A 279 12.10 -17.04 -3.37
CA ALA A 279 12.97 -17.60 -2.36
C ALA A 279 14.46 -17.50 -2.74
N ARG A 280 14.80 -17.76 -4.00
CA ARG A 280 16.16 -17.66 -4.51
C ARG A 280 16.69 -16.24 -4.45
N LEU A 281 15.90 -15.24 -4.88
CA LEU A 281 16.32 -13.84 -4.81
C LEU A 281 16.52 -13.40 -3.36
N ALA A 282 15.57 -13.70 -2.47
CA ALA A 282 15.66 -13.36 -1.06
C ALA A 282 16.90 -14.01 -0.41
N ALA A 283 17.20 -15.28 -0.72
CA ALA A 283 18.33 -16.00 -0.13
C ALA A 283 19.71 -15.44 -0.53
N VAL A 284 19.85 -14.89 -1.75
CA VAL A 284 21.15 -14.43 -2.28
C VAL A 284 21.38 -12.93 -2.06
N GLN A 285 20.36 -12.15 -1.75
CA GLN A 285 20.45 -10.69 -1.62
C GLN A 285 20.53 -10.26 -0.14
N SER A 286 21.76 -10.13 0.39
CA SER A 286 21.97 -9.67 1.76
C SER A 286 21.92 -8.14 1.93
N GLN A 287 21.99 -7.38 0.84
CA GLN A 287 22.00 -5.92 0.85
C GLN A 287 20.70 -5.28 0.38
N CYS A 288 19.77 -6.09 -0.16
CA CYS A 288 18.47 -5.67 -0.63
C CYS A 288 17.36 -6.40 0.13
N ASN A 289 16.41 -5.64 0.63
CA ASN A 289 15.20 -6.21 1.22
C ASN A 289 14.19 -6.50 0.12
N VAL A 290 13.93 -7.76 -0.15
CA VAL A 290 12.88 -8.20 -1.07
C VAL A 290 11.56 -8.13 -0.33
N ILE A 291 10.58 -7.41 -0.90
CA ILE A 291 9.30 -7.08 -0.26
C ILE A 291 8.16 -7.65 -1.10
N GLY A 292 7.22 -8.35 -0.48
CA GLY A 292 6.02 -8.86 -1.15
C GLY A 292 4.80 -7.99 -0.88
N ASP A 293 4.15 -7.48 -1.93
CA ASP A 293 2.84 -6.85 -1.91
C ASP A 293 1.78 -7.82 -2.43
N ASN A 294 1.69 -7.97 -3.75
CA ASN A 294 0.74 -8.88 -4.40
C ASN A 294 0.96 -10.34 -4.01
N LEU A 295 2.21 -10.70 -3.69
CA LEU A 295 2.58 -12.02 -3.17
C LEU A 295 1.71 -12.45 -1.97
N TYR A 296 1.39 -11.51 -1.09
CA TYR A 296 0.67 -11.80 0.16
C TYR A 296 -0.75 -11.25 0.21
N SER A 297 -1.04 -10.18 -0.54
CA SER A 297 -2.33 -9.47 -0.50
C SER A 297 -2.80 -9.19 0.93
N SER A 298 -1.86 -8.89 1.82
CA SER A 298 -2.10 -8.58 3.24
C SER A 298 -2.82 -9.70 4.03
N GLU A 299 -2.75 -10.95 3.58
CA GLU A 299 -3.38 -12.09 4.24
C GLU A 299 -2.42 -12.79 5.20
N ALA A 300 -2.77 -12.84 6.49
CA ALA A 300 -1.93 -13.47 7.53
C ALA A 300 -1.49 -14.92 7.21
N PRO A 301 -2.36 -15.82 6.69
CA PRO A 301 -1.91 -17.17 6.32
C PRO A 301 -0.86 -17.18 5.20
N ARG A 302 -0.93 -16.26 4.23
CA ARG A 302 0.08 -16.14 3.16
C ARG A 302 1.40 -15.59 3.67
N LEU A 303 1.34 -14.62 4.60
CA LEU A 303 2.51 -14.08 5.27
C LEU A 303 3.25 -15.17 6.06
N GLU A 304 2.51 -15.98 6.81
CA GLU A 304 3.06 -17.11 7.56
C GLU A 304 3.71 -18.16 6.65
N ASP A 305 3.02 -18.57 5.57
CA ASP A 305 3.57 -19.52 4.59
C ASP A 305 4.82 -18.95 3.89
N GLY A 306 4.75 -17.71 3.43
CA GLY A 306 5.87 -17.05 2.77
C GLY A 306 7.08 -16.89 3.67
N ALA A 307 6.89 -16.52 4.93
CA ALA A 307 7.96 -16.44 5.92
C ALA A 307 8.63 -17.81 6.17
N LYS A 308 7.83 -18.87 6.36
CA LYS A 308 8.34 -20.25 6.53
C LYS A 308 9.15 -20.73 5.33
N ARG A 309 8.80 -20.28 4.14
CA ARG A 309 9.47 -20.62 2.87
C ARG A 309 10.61 -19.69 2.50
N GLY A 310 10.80 -18.59 3.26
CA GLY A 310 11.82 -17.58 2.99
C GLY A 310 11.61 -16.84 1.67
N LEU A 311 10.34 -16.54 1.30
CA LEU A 311 10.01 -15.94 0.01
C LEU A 311 10.44 -14.47 -0.09
N SER A 312 10.44 -13.74 1.02
CA SER A 312 10.79 -12.32 1.09
C SER A 312 11.31 -11.93 2.46
N HIS A 313 11.93 -10.75 2.56
CA HIS A 313 12.38 -10.16 3.82
C HIS A 313 11.31 -9.33 4.50
N GLY A 314 10.24 -8.98 3.78
CA GLY A 314 9.18 -8.13 4.30
C GLY A 314 7.93 -8.15 3.45
N ALA A 315 6.92 -7.43 3.90
CA ALA A 315 5.63 -7.34 3.25
C ALA A 315 5.04 -5.93 3.28
N VAL A 316 4.29 -5.60 2.23
CA VAL A 316 3.39 -4.46 2.20
C VAL A 316 2.04 -4.88 2.78
N ILE A 317 1.51 -4.09 3.70
CA ILE A 317 0.20 -4.33 4.32
C ILE A 317 -0.75 -3.19 3.94
N LYS A 318 -1.82 -3.54 3.26
CA LYS A 318 -2.91 -2.65 2.84
C LYS A 318 -4.21 -3.08 3.56
N PRO A 319 -4.75 -2.27 4.46
CA PRO A 319 -5.86 -2.70 5.33
C PRO A 319 -7.09 -3.23 4.60
N ASN A 320 -7.45 -2.63 3.45
CA ASN A 320 -8.59 -3.10 2.66
C ASN A 320 -8.35 -4.46 1.99
N GLN A 321 -7.09 -4.79 1.63
CA GLN A 321 -6.74 -6.12 1.13
C GLN A 321 -6.92 -7.19 2.21
N ALA A 322 -6.57 -6.88 3.46
CA ALA A 322 -6.84 -7.75 4.59
C ALA A 322 -8.35 -7.99 4.80
N GLY A 323 -9.19 -7.02 4.43
CA GLY A 323 -10.64 -7.13 4.41
C GLY A 323 -11.36 -6.71 5.69
N SER A 324 -10.64 -6.45 6.79
CA SER A 324 -11.18 -5.89 8.03
C SER A 324 -10.08 -5.26 8.89
N VAL A 325 -10.49 -4.50 9.91
CA VAL A 325 -9.57 -3.90 10.89
C VAL A 325 -8.80 -4.98 11.64
N SER A 326 -9.48 -6.00 12.16
CA SER A 326 -8.84 -7.11 12.88
C SER A 326 -7.89 -7.92 11.99
N ALA A 327 -8.25 -8.12 10.73
CA ALA A 327 -7.40 -8.84 9.78
C ALA A 327 -6.13 -8.04 9.42
N ALA A 328 -6.24 -6.71 9.27
CA ALA A 328 -5.08 -5.83 9.03
C ALA A 328 -4.10 -5.85 10.21
N ILE A 329 -4.62 -5.80 11.44
CA ILE A 329 -3.81 -5.93 12.65
C ILE A 329 -3.12 -7.28 12.69
N ARG A 330 -3.85 -8.37 12.46
CA ARG A 330 -3.32 -9.73 12.43
C ARG A 330 -2.22 -9.89 11.39
N ALA A 331 -2.38 -9.28 10.20
CA ALA A 331 -1.35 -9.30 9.17
C ALA A 331 -0.05 -8.63 9.63
N ILE A 332 -0.13 -7.47 10.31
CA ILE A 332 1.04 -6.79 10.88
C ILE A 332 1.71 -7.66 11.96
N GLU A 333 0.92 -8.23 12.87
CA GLU A 333 1.43 -9.07 13.96
C GLU A 333 2.08 -10.33 13.42
N THR A 334 1.43 -11.05 12.51
CA THR A 334 1.98 -12.25 11.86
C THR A 334 3.31 -11.95 11.16
N ALA A 335 3.39 -10.87 10.37
CA ALA A 335 4.63 -10.49 9.71
C ALA A 335 5.76 -10.26 10.74
N ARG A 336 5.47 -9.59 11.85
CA ARG A 336 6.44 -9.32 12.93
C ARG A 336 6.87 -10.55 13.69
N GLU A 337 5.95 -11.44 14.02
CA GLU A 337 6.24 -12.73 14.69
C GLU A 337 7.25 -13.56 13.88
N HIS A 338 7.24 -13.41 12.57
CA HIS A 338 8.19 -14.06 11.65
C HIS A 338 9.42 -13.19 11.30
N GLY A 339 9.61 -12.04 11.97
CA GLY A 339 10.77 -11.17 11.75
C GLY A 339 10.76 -10.42 10.42
N MET A 340 9.62 -10.33 9.74
CA MET A 340 9.49 -9.64 8.48
C MET A 340 9.45 -8.11 8.67
N ILE A 341 10.02 -7.38 7.71
CA ILE A 341 9.83 -5.94 7.58
C ILE A 341 8.37 -5.67 7.21
N VAL A 342 7.72 -4.76 7.91
CA VAL A 342 6.36 -4.30 7.59
C VAL A 342 6.41 -2.91 6.98
N ILE A 343 5.77 -2.75 5.82
CA ILE A 343 5.50 -1.46 5.18
C ILE A 343 3.98 -1.31 5.07
N THR A 344 3.38 -0.40 5.82
CA THR A 344 1.96 -0.10 5.62
C THR A 344 1.77 0.75 4.37
N SER A 345 0.67 0.56 3.63
CA SER A 345 0.50 1.25 2.36
C SER A 345 -0.93 1.70 2.09
N HIS A 346 -1.05 2.85 1.46
CA HIS A 346 -2.27 3.32 0.83
C HIS A 346 -2.63 2.50 -0.41
N ARG A 347 -3.79 2.79 -1.02
CA ARG A 347 -4.16 2.35 -2.38
C ARG A 347 -4.21 3.57 -3.31
N SER A 348 -4.09 3.32 -4.61
CA SER A 348 -4.07 4.37 -5.64
C SER A 348 -5.34 5.21 -5.69
N ILE A 349 -6.49 4.63 -5.38
CA ILE A 349 -7.78 5.32 -5.25
C ILE A 349 -8.17 5.32 -3.78
N SER A 350 -7.98 6.45 -3.11
CA SER A 350 -8.15 6.60 -1.66
C SER A 350 -9.35 7.45 -1.30
N THR A 351 -9.69 7.43 -0.01
CA THR A 351 -10.67 8.32 0.61
C THR A 351 -9.97 9.23 1.62
N GLU A 352 -10.73 10.03 2.35
CA GLU A 352 -10.21 10.94 3.39
C GLU A 352 -9.89 10.25 4.74
N SER A 353 -9.88 8.91 4.77
CA SER A 353 -9.63 8.14 5.99
C SER A 353 -8.19 8.33 6.51
N THR A 354 -8.08 8.57 7.82
CA THR A 354 -6.81 8.65 8.57
C THR A 354 -6.35 7.30 9.10
N PHE A 355 -7.17 6.27 8.98
CA PHE A 355 -6.97 4.95 9.62
C PHE A 355 -5.59 4.34 9.33
N LEU A 356 -5.08 4.47 8.10
CA LEU A 356 -3.76 3.95 7.75
C LEU A 356 -2.65 4.57 8.60
N SER A 357 -2.69 5.87 8.81
CA SER A 357 -1.71 6.62 9.62
C SER A 357 -1.82 6.25 11.10
N GLU A 358 -3.04 6.19 11.59
CA GLU A 358 -3.33 5.78 12.96
C GLU A 358 -2.84 4.34 13.23
N LEU A 359 -3.16 3.39 12.33
CA LEU A 359 -2.71 2.01 12.43
C LEU A 359 -1.18 1.91 12.41
N THR A 360 -0.53 2.64 11.51
CA THR A 360 0.93 2.67 11.37
C THR A 360 1.60 3.14 12.65
N CYS A 361 1.17 4.29 13.18
CA CYS A 361 1.75 4.87 14.41
C CYS A 361 1.41 4.04 15.65
N ALA A 362 0.16 3.59 15.81
CA ALA A 362 -0.27 2.79 16.97
C ALA A 362 0.49 1.46 17.08
N PHE A 363 0.83 0.86 15.95
CA PHE A 363 1.60 -0.37 15.91
C PHE A 363 3.11 -0.14 15.75
N ASP A 364 3.60 1.11 15.81
CA ASP A 364 5.02 1.45 15.65
C ASP A 364 5.63 0.79 14.40
N VAL A 365 4.89 0.86 13.28
CA VAL A 365 5.36 0.35 11.99
C VAL A 365 6.39 1.31 11.43
N LYS A 366 7.58 0.80 11.12
CA LYS A 366 8.73 1.62 10.75
C LYS A 366 8.57 2.34 9.42
N TYR A 367 7.83 1.77 8.46
CA TYR A 367 7.75 2.29 7.10
C TYR A 367 6.29 2.44 6.63
N ILE A 368 6.03 3.53 5.90
CA ILE A 368 4.72 3.78 5.29
C ILE A 368 4.84 4.31 3.85
N LYS A 369 4.02 3.76 2.95
CA LYS A 369 3.73 4.35 1.64
C LYS A 369 2.44 5.15 1.78
N ILE A 370 2.53 6.49 1.82
CA ILE A 370 1.38 7.39 2.03
C ILE A 370 0.70 7.86 0.74
N GLY A 371 1.30 7.56 -0.39
CA GLY A 371 0.86 7.99 -1.71
C GLY A 371 1.59 9.24 -2.23
N PRO A 372 1.23 9.71 -3.44
CA PRO A 372 1.87 10.84 -4.06
C PRO A 372 1.62 12.13 -3.28
N LEU A 373 2.65 12.71 -2.70
CA LEU A 373 2.58 14.03 -2.06
C LEU A 373 2.40 15.12 -3.12
N PHE A 374 1.57 16.12 -2.83
CA PHE A 374 1.27 17.29 -3.67
C PHE A 374 0.37 17.03 -4.89
N THR A 375 0.04 15.81 -5.22
CA THR A 375 -0.86 15.48 -6.34
C THR A 375 -2.12 14.74 -5.89
N ASP A 376 -2.08 14.14 -4.71
CA ASP A 376 -3.22 13.45 -4.10
C ASP A 376 -3.50 14.03 -2.71
N TYR A 377 -4.67 14.66 -2.53
CA TYR A 377 -5.06 15.25 -1.25
C TYR A 377 -5.14 14.23 -0.10
N SER A 378 -5.45 12.97 -0.40
CA SER A 378 -5.53 11.91 0.60
C SER A 378 -4.17 11.62 1.26
N SER A 379 -3.06 11.84 0.55
CA SER A 379 -1.71 11.77 1.11
C SER A 379 -1.46 12.85 2.15
N ILE A 380 -1.97 14.06 1.92
CA ILE A 380 -1.85 15.18 2.87
C ILE A 380 -2.69 14.91 4.12
N ILE A 381 -3.88 14.35 3.98
CA ILE A 381 -4.73 13.96 5.12
C ILE A 381 -4.00 12.94 6.00
N ARG A 382 -3.42 11.91 5.39
CA ARG A 382 -2.63 10.89 6.11
C ARG A 382 -1.39 11.47 6.79
N LEU A 383 -0.67 12.36 6.11
CA LEU A 383 0.52 13.00 6.67
C LEU A 383 0.17 13.92 7.83
N ASN A 384 -0.91 14.71 7.72
CA ASN A 384 -1.39 15.55 8.81
C ASN A 384 -1.75 14.73 10.04
N GLU A 385 -2.31 13.52 9.86
CA GLU A 385 -2.60 12.64 10.98
C GLU A 385 -1.33 12.11 11.64
N ILE A 386 -0.31 11.72 10.86
CA ILE A 386 0.99 11.33 11.42
C ILE A 386 1.58 12.48 12.25
N LEU A 387 1.52 13.73 11.76
CA LEU A 387 2.00 14.89 12.51
C LEU A 387 1.25 15.08 13.83
N ARG A 388 -0.10 15.01 13.84
CA ARG A 388 -0.90 15.10 15.06
C ARG A 388 -0.51 14.03 16.09
N LEU A 389 -0.34 12.79 15.63
CA LEU A 389 0.02 11.67 16.50
C LEU A 389 1.46 11.76 17.03
N ALA A 390 2.36 12.39 16.28
CA ALA A 390 3.77 12.56 16.67
C ALA A 390 4.01 13.78 17.56
N GLU A 391 3.15 14.78 17.52
CA GLU A 391 3.28 16.01 18.33
C GLU A 391 2.48 15.95 19.64
N GLY A 392 1.47 15.09 19.73
CA GLY A 392 0.61 14.88 20.92
C GLY A 392 -0.70 15.64 20.85
#